data_c55a86e9baeba200caffe8d2f34bae56
#
_entry.id   c55a86e9baeba200caffe8d2f34bae56
#
_cell.length_a   1.000
_cell.length_b   1.000
_cell.length_c   1.000
_cell.angle_alpha   90.00
_cell.angle_beta   90.00
_cell.angle_gamma   90.00
#
_symmetry.space_group_name_H-M   'P 1'
#
loop_
_entity.id
_entity.type
_entity.pdbx_description
1 polymer ?
#
loop_
_entity_poly.entity_id
_entity_poly.type
_entity_poly.pdbx_seq_one_letter_code
_entity_poly.pdbx_strand_id
1 'polypeptide(L)'
;LSLTLVFPISSQAYNIMRTDNGSLVYGLRNSSITFQSWNGLTQETRWAIDYASRQWNNRTGQTKLFHSATQHGEANKLPTHDNRNLITKMSLTGTRFADFLMVTGPVFKLYGSKYQICEVDIVINSDFPWRNNGSTAGYDVQNVMTHERGHMLGLDHTDVAWATMIEGTNKGDTWKRTLEQDD
;
A
#
# COMPACT_ATOMS: atom_id res chain seq x y z
N LEU A 1 31.37 -37.18 -11.36
CA LEU A 1 30.47 -36.18 -11.93
C LEU A 1 29.66 -35.61 -10.76
N SER A 2 30.03 -34.40 -10.28
CA SER A 2 29.28 -33.67 -9.26
C SER A 2 28.16 -32.90 -9.96
N LEU A 3 26.93 -33.25 -9.68
CA LEU A 3 25.75 -32.55 -10.17
C LEU A 3 25.50 -31.36 -9.22
N THR A 4 25.96 -30.17 -9.60
CA THR A 4 25.62 -28.94 -8.87
C THR A 4 24.19 -28.57 -9.24
N LEU A 5 23.24 -28.85 -8.34
CA LEU A 5 21.88 -28.33 -8.45
C LEU A 5 21.95 -26.82 -8.27
N VAL A 6 21.88 -26.06 -9.36
CA VAL A 6 21.63 -24.62 -9.34
C VAL A 6 20.13 -24.47 -9.10
N PHE A 7 19.76 -24.18 -7.87
CA PHE A 7 18.41 -23.69 -7.60
C PHE A 7 18.27 -22.33 -8.28
N PRO A 8 17.21 -22.08 -9.08
CA PRO A 8 16.95 -20.75 -9.56
C PRO A 8 16.80 -19.84 -8.34
N ILE A 9 17.55 -18.74 -8.33
CA ILE A 9 17.31 -17.65 -7.38
C ILE A 9 15.89 -17.19 -7.69
N SER A 10 14.93 -17.48 -6.82
CA SER A 10 13.58 -16.93 -6.95
C SER A 10 13.74 -15.41 -6.93
N SER A 11 13.39 -14.75 -8.03
CA SER A 11 13.26 -13.30 -8.05
C SER A 11 12.21 -12.95 -7.01
N GLN A 12 12.59 -12.16 -6.00
CA GLN A 12 11.61 -11.71 -5.00
C GLN A 12 10.62 -10.78 -5.70
N ALA A 13 9.33 -10.97 -5.44
CA ALA A 13 8.27 -10.17 -6.02
C ALA A 13 8.20 -8.73 -5.47
N TYR A 14 9.14 -8.33 -4.64
CA TYR A 14 9.22 -7.01 -4.04
C TYR A 14 10.66 -6.58 -3.77
N ASN A 15 10.84 -5.26 -3.68
CA ASN A 15 12.03 -4.61 -3.13
C ASN A 15 11.71 -4.07 -1.73
N ILE A 16 12.73 -3.81 -0.92
CA ILE A 16 12.57 -3.17 0.39
C ILE A 16 12.83 -1.68 0.23
N MET A 17 11.94 -0.86 0.76
CA MET A 17 12.07 0.59 0.77
C MET A 17 13.40 1.04 1.38
N ARG A 18 13.88 2.17 0.88
CA ARG A 18 15.07 2.86 1.40
C ARG A 18 14.73 4.29 1.77
N THR A 19 15.44 4.81 2.75
CA THR A 19 15.43 6.23 3.07
C THR A 19 16.21 7.02 2.01
N ASP A 20 16.10 8.34 2.00
CA ASP A 20 16.80 9.22 1.03
C ASP A 20 18.32 9.04 1.05
N ASN A 21 18.90 8.63 2.18
CA ASN A 21 20.34 8.32 2.29
C ASN A 21 20.68 6.86 1.93
N GLY A 22 19.74 6.10 1.38
CA GLY A 22 19.91 4.72 0.92
C GLY A 22 19.84 3.64 2.00
N SER A 23 19.56 3.97 3.26
CA SER A 23 19.44 2.99 4.35
C SER A 23 18.15 2.17 4.21
N LEU A 24 18.23 0.86 4.47
CA LEU A 24 17.06 -0.03 4.41
C LEU A 24 16.02 0.34 5.48
N VAL A 25 14.75 0.25 5.10
CA VAL A 25 13.60 0.33 6.00
C VAL A 25 13.19 -1.08 6.42
N TYR A 26 13.20 -1.36 7.71
CA TYR A 26 12.95 -2.69 8.26
C TYR A 26 11.46 -2.92 8.59
N GLY A 27 10.55 -2.37 7.77
CA GLY A 27 9.12 -2.53 7.95
C GLY A 27 8.55 -1.73 9.13
N LEU A 28 7.44 -2.18 9.66
CA LEU A 28 6.73 -1.52 10.74
C LEU A 28 7.46 -1.59 12.07
N ARG A 29 7.40 -0.52 12.86
CA ARG A 29 7.84 -0.53 14.25
C ARG A 29 6.96 -1.41 15.12
N ASN A 30 5.65 -1.29 14.96
CA ASN A 30 4.66 -2.03 15.70
C ASN A 30 4.21 -3.25 14.89
N SER A 31 3.76 -4.29 15.57
CA SER A 31 3.23 -5.50 14.93
C SER A 31 1.89 -5.28 14.23
N SER A 32 1.31 -4.10 14.34
CA SER A 32 0.03 -3.75 13.71
C SER A 32 -0.06 -2.25 13.42
N ILE A 33 -0.85 -1.90 12.40
CA ILE A 33 -1.26 -0.54 12.09
C ILE A 33 -2.76 -0.42 12.29
N THR A 34 -3.16 0.57 13.09
CA THR A 34 -4.54 1.03 13.17
C THR A 34 -4.69 2.27 12.29
N PHE A 35 -5.60 2.25 11.34
CA PHE A 35 -5.85 3.38 10.45
C PHE A 35 -7.27 3.88 10.56
N GLN A 36 -7.47 5.14 10.19
CA GLN A 36 -8.75 5.80 10.12
C GLN A 36 -9.05 6.19 8.67
N SER A 37 -10.22 5.83 8.18
CA SER A 37 -10.66 6.23 6.84
C SER A 37 -11.51 7.50 6.92
N TRP A 38 -11.38 8.37 5.91
CA TRP A 38 -12.22 9.55 5.81
C TRP A 38 -13.71 9.17 5.72
N ASN A 39 -14.54 9.86 6.51
CA ASN A 39 -15.99 9.57 6.61
C ASN A 39 -16.76 9.88 5.32
N GLY A 40 -16.21 10.69 4.41
CA GLY A 40 -16.78 10.95 3.08
C GLY A 40 -16.52 9.86 2.04
N LEU A 41 -15.79 8.78 2.37
CA LEU A 41 -15.67 7.62 1.49
C LEU A 41 -17.00 6.85 1.44
N THR A 42 -17.36 6.34 0.25
CA THR A 42 -18.52 5.46 0.14
C THR A 42 -18.32 4.15 0.89
N GLN A 43 -19.38 3.47 1.24
CA GLN A 43 -19.30 2.18 1.93
C GLN A 43 -18.56 1.13 1.10
N GLU A 44 -18.77 1.11 -0.22
CA GLU A 44 -18.08 0.20 -1.14
C GLU A 44 -16.57 0.46 -1.17
N THR A 45 -16.15 1.74 -1.14
CA THR A 45 -14.74 2.10 -1.04
C THR A 45 -14.14 1.62 0.27
N ARG A 46 -14.83 1.79 1.40
CA ARG A 46 -14.37 1.27 2.70
C ARG A 46 -14.24 -0.26 2.70
N TRP A 47 -15.20 -0.97 2.11
CA TRP A 47 -15.10 -2.43 1.95
C TRP A 47 -13.88 -2.83 1.10
N ALA A 48 -13.62 -2.14 -0.01
CA ALA A 48 -12.45 -2.40 -0.85
C ALA A 48 -11.13 -2.20 -0.06
N ILE A 49 -11.04 -1.17 0.77
CA ILE A 49 -9.91 -0.92 1.69
C ILE A 49 -9.75 -2.06 2.69
N ASP A 50 -10.85 -2.53 3.29
CA ASP A 50 -10.82 -3.62 4.25
C ASP A 50 -10.44 -4.96 3.58
N TYR A 51 -10.92 -5.23 2.37
CA TYR A 51 -10.53 -6.42 1.61
C TYR A 51 -9.04 -6.41 1.26
N ALA A 52 -8.49 -5.27 0.83
CA ALA A 52 -7.05 -5.11 0.61
C ALA A 52 -6.25 -5.40 1.89
N SER A 53 -6.71 -4.89 3.04
CA SER A 53 -6.08 -5.15 4.34
C SER A 53 -6.08 -6.64 4.71
N ARG A 54 -7.19 -7.36 4.42
CA ARG A 54 -7.32 -8.80 4.69
C ARG A 54 -6.34 -9.63 3.88
N GLN A 55 -5.98 -9.23 2.63
CA GLN A 55 -5.00 -9.96 1.83
C GLN A 55 -3.67 -10.06 2.59
N TRP A 56 -3.13 -8.94 3.05
CA TRP A 56 -1.89 -8.88 3.80
C TRP A 56 -1.99 -9.54 5.19
N ASN A 57 -3.11 -9.35 5.89
CA ASN A 57 -3.36 -10.01 7.16
C ASN A 57 -3.30 -11.55 7.02
N ASN A 58 -3.97 -12.08 6.00
CA ASN A 58 -3.99 -13.52 5.72
C ASN A 58 -2.60 -14.03 5.31
N ARG A 59 -1.90 -13.28 4.46
CA ARG A 59 -0.56 -13.67 3.97
C ARG A 59 0.47 -13.74 5.09
N THR A 60 0.45 -12.77 5.99
CA THR A 60 1.38 -12.71 7.13
C THR A 60 0.99 -13.63 8.29
N GLY A 61 -0.19 -14.29 8.21
CA GLY A 61 -0.75 -15.05 9.32
C GLY A 61 -1.18 -14.20 10.53
N GLN A 62 -1.20 -12.87 10.36
CA GLN A 62 -1.56 -11.94 11.41
C GLN A 62 -2.98 -11.42 11.18
N THR A 63 -3.93 -11.87 11.97
CA THR A 63 -5.35 -11.47 11.85
C THR A 63 -5.59 -9.97 12.06
N LYS A 64 -4.58 -9.25 12.54
CA LYS A 64 -4.69 -7.85 12.94
C LYS A 64 -3.49 -6.99 12.56
N LEU A 65 -2.82 -7.28 11.44
CA LEU A 65 -1.74 -6.43 10.94
C LEU A 65 -2.28 -5.04 10.54
N PHE A 66 -3.40 -5.02 9.81
CA PHE A 66 -4.13 -3.81 9.47
C PHE A 66 -5.50 -3.79 10.13
N HIS A 67 -5.77 -2.78 10.90
CA HIS A 67 -7.07 -2.54 11.54
C HIS A 67 -7.74 -1.30 10.97
N SER A 68 -9.01 -1.41 10.64
CA SER A 68 -9.87 -0.23 10.55
C SER A 68 -10.33 0.12 11.95
N ALA A 69 -9.98 1.32 12.43
CA ALA A 69 -10.50 1.80 13.71
C ALA A 69 -11.79 2.62 13.50
N THR A 70 -11.66 3.91 13.59
CA THR A 70 -12.75 4.86 13.44
C THR A 70 -12.65 5.60 12.11
N GLN A 71 -13.71 6.30 11.75
CA GLN A 71 -13.67 7.27 10.66
C GLN A 71 -13.20 8.62 11.20
N HIS A 72 -12.60 9.43 10.33
CA HIS A 72 -12.22 10.82 10.63
C HIS A 72 -12.90 11.78 9.68
N GLY A 73 -13.05 13.05 10.11
CA GLY A 73 -13.69 14.10 9.33
C GLY A 73 -12.76 14.91 8.43
N GLU A 74 -11.46 14.60 8.44
CA GLU A 74 -10.46 15.39 7.70
C GLU A 74 -10.45 15.00 6.22
N ALA A 75 -10.96 15.89 5.38
CA ALA A 75 -10.80 15.84 3.93
C ALA A 75 -9.57 16.64 3.50
N ASN A 76 -9.11 16.45 2.26
CA ASN A 76 -8.09 17.27 1.62
C ASN A 76 -6.77 17.38 2.41
N LYS A 77 -6.32 16.26 2.98
CA LYS A 77 -5.09 16.19 3.74
C LYS A 77 -4.06 15.33 3.02
N LEU A 78 -2.93 15.93 2.67
CA LEU A 78 -1.74 15.20 2.23
C LEU A 78 -1.09 14.47 3.41
N PRO A 79 -0.25 13.45 3.16
CA PRO A 79 0.49 12.77 4.21
C PRO A 79 1.24 13.75 5.10
N THR A 80 1.10 13.60 6.40
CA THR A 80 1.73 14.45 7.42
C THR A 80 2.25 13.60 8.56
N HIS A 81 3.12 14.15 9.39
CA HIS A 81 3.60 13.48 10.58
C HIS A 81 2.81 13.98 11.79
N ASP A 82 1.69 13.33 12.10
CA ASP A 82 0.80 13.71 13.21
C ASP A 82 0.47 12.56 14.18
N ASN A 83 1.22 11.45 14.07
CA ASN A 83 1.03 10.20 14.83
C ASN A 83 -0.31 9.50 14.57
N ARG A 84 -0.90 9.72 13.39
CA ARG A 84 -2.12 9.06 12.94
C ARG A 84 -1.87 8.41 11.59
N ASN A 85 -2.52 7.29 11.33
CA ASN A 85 -2.49 6.65 10.03
C ASN A 85 -3.84 6.90 9.36
N LEU A 86 -3.86 7.75 8.34
CA LEU A 86 -5.09 8.21 7.72
C LEU A 86 -5.21 7.69 6.29
N ILE A 87 -6.45 7.40 5.88
CA ILE A 87 -6.81 7.19 4.48
C ILE A 87 -7.77 8.30 4.09
N THR A 88 -7.31 9.20 3.23
CA THR A 88 -8.05 10.36 2.76
C THR A 88 -8.36 10.25 1.27
N LYS A 89 -9.18 11.16 0.76
CA LYS A 89 -9.44 11.30 -0.68
C LYS A 89 -9.51 12.77 -1.02
N MET A 90 -8.68 13.22 -1.98
CA MET A 90 -8.64 14.60 -2.43
C MET A 90 -8.12 14.71 -3.86
N SER A 91 -8.31 15.85 -4.51
CA SER A 91 -7.62 16.18 -5.76
C SER A 91 -6.13 16.39 -5.50
N LEU A 92 -5.30 15.80 -6.33
CA LEU A 92 -3.85 16.00 -6.32
C LEU A 92 -3.38 16.93 -7.46
N THR A 93 -4.33 17.50 -8.24
CA THR A 93 -4.03 18.51 -9.28
C THR A 93 -3.22 19.66 -8.68
N GLY A 94 -2.14 20.06 -9.37
CA GLY A 94 -1.23 21.12 -8.93
C GLY A 94 -0.19 20.68 -7.89
N THR A 95 -0.17 19.44 -7.47
CA THR A 95 0.89 18.87 -6.65
C THR A 95 1.86 18.04 -7.50
N ARG A 96 3.03 17.68 -6.95
CA ARG A 96 3.96 16.74 -7.59
C ARG A 96 3.40 15.31 -7.73
N PHE A 97 2.25 15.05 -7.15
CA PHE A 97 1.58 13.74 -7.14
C PHE A 97 0.37 13.68 -8.08
N ALA A 98 0.19 14.66 -8.96
CA ALA A 98 -1.00 14.77 -9.82
C ALA A 98 -1.25 13.52 -10.68
N ASP A 99 -0.19 12.86 -11.11
CA ASP A 99 -0.27 11.68 -12.00
C ASP A 99 -0.39 10.34 -11.24
N PHE A 100 -0.34 10.36 -9.90
CA PHE A 100 -0.46 9.15 -9.09
C PHE A 100 -1.93 8.84 -8.76
N LEU A 101 -2.30 7.57 -8.86
CA LEU A 101 -3.63 7.06 -8.51
C LEU A 101 -3.89 7.16 -7.00
N MET A 102 -2.93 6.69 -6.22
CA MET A 102 -2.87 6.85 -4.77
C MET A 102 -1.44 7.23 -4.38
N VAL A 103 -1.31 7.77 -3.19
CA VAL A 103 0.00 8.13 -2.62
C VAL A 103 0.08 7.59 -1.21
N THR A 104 1.05 6.72 -0.96
CA THR A 104 1.40 6.26 0.37
C THR A 104 2.59 7.07 0.89
N GLY A 105 2.40 7.73 2.03
CA GLY A 105 3.39 8.57 2.69
C GLY A 105 3.86 7.99 4.02
N PRO A 106 4.86 7.09 4.03
CA PRO A 106 5.40 6.54 5.27
C PRO A 106 6.33 7.53 5.97
N VAL A 107 6.28 7.56 7.29
CA VAL A 107 7.23 8.27 8.15
C VAL A 107 8.20 7.27 8.77
N PHE A 108 9.49 7.47 8.50
CA PHE A 108 10.55 6.61 9.02
C PHE A 108 11.23 7.24 10.23
N LYS A 109 11.50 6.45 11.25
CA LYS A 109 12.34 6.85 12.37
C LYS A 109 13.43 5.82 12.63
N LEU A 110 14.58 6.31 13.11
CA LEU A 110 15.69 5.47 13.52
C LEU A 110 15.45 4.94 14.94
N TYR A 111 15.41 3.61 15.07
CA TYR A 111 15.30 2.91 16.35
C TYR A 111 16.51 1.99 16.53
N GLY A 112 17.42 2.39 17.40
CA GLY A 112 18.73 1.76 17.45
C GLY A 112 19.50 1.97 16.16
N SER A 113 19.82 0.91 15.44
CA SER A 113 20.49 0.95 14.12
C SER A 113 19.54 0.73 12.92
N LYS A 114 18.21 0.68 13.14
CA LYS A 114 17.24 0.32 12.10
C LYS A 114 16.23 1.43 11.87
N TYR A 115 16.02 1.80 10.60
CA TYR A 115 14.89 2.61 10.22
C TYR A 115 13.62 1.76 10.18
N GLN A 116 12.56 2.24 10.82
CA GLN A 116 11.26 1.58 10.85
C GLN A 116 10.14 2.57 10.58
N ILE A 117 9.07 2.10 9.95
CA ILE A 117 7.86 2.88 9.71
C ILE A 117 7.14 3.05 11.05
N CYS A 118 6.91 4.30 11.45
CA CYS A 118 6.19 4.64 12.69
C CYS A 118 4.80 5.22 12.43
N GLU A 119 4.56 5.71 11.22
CA GLU A 119 3.30 6.32 10.79
C GLU A 119 3.19 6.18 9.27
N VAL A 120 1.99 6.08 8.73
CA VAL A 120 1.76 6.04 7.30
C VAL A 120 0.37 6.54 6.94
N ASP A 121 0.31 7.47 6.00
CA ASP A 121 -0.93 7.96 5.41
C ASP A 121 -1.10 7.48 3.97
N ILE A 122 -2.35 7.34 3.53
CA ILE A 122 -2.69 7.10 2.13
C ILE A 122 -3.66 8.17 1.64
N VAL A 123 -3.38 8.72 0.46
CA VAL A 123 -4.29 9.64 -0.24
C VAL A 123 -4.78 8.98 -1.52
N ILE A 124 -6.10 8.85 -1.64
CA ILE A 124 -6.76 8.43 -2.87
C ILE A 124 -6.94 9.68 -3.74
N ASN A 125 -6.37 9.71 -4.94
CA ASN A 125 -6.51 10.84 -5.85
C ASN A 125 -7.90 10.87 -6.45
N SER A 126 -8.68 11.90 -6.12
CA SER A 126 -10.06 12.07 -6.60
C SER A 126 -10.18 12.47 -8.07
N ASP A 127 -9.07 12.84 -8.72
CA ASP A 127 -9.04 13.27 -10.11
C ASP A 127 -9.21 12.10 -11.09
N PHE A 128 -9.04 10.87 -10.59
CA PHE A 128 -9.25 9.66 -11.36
C PHE A 128 -10.62 9.03 -11.12
N PRO A 129 -11.20 8.36 -12.13
CA PRO A 129 -12.43 7.61 -11.97
C PRO A 129 -12.17 6.31 -11.20
N TRP A 130 -12.83 6.13 -10.06
CA TRP A 130 -12.70 4.95 -9.22
C TRP A 130 -13.91 4.02 -9.35
N ARG A 131 -13.66 2.70 -9.26
CA ARG A 131 -14.66 1.62 -9.28
C ARG A 131 -14.28 0.55 -8.25
N ASN A 132 -15.24 -0.30 -7.91
CA ASN A 132 -15.04 -1.40 -6.96
C ASN A 132 -15.45 -2.76 -7.55
N ASN A 133 -15.63 -2.84 -8.86
CA ASN A 133 -16.21 -4.00 -9.54
C ASN A 133 -15.42 -4.46 -10.78
N GLY A 134 -14.20 -3.97 -10.97
CA GLY A 134 -13.38 -4.31 -12.14
C GLY A 134 -13.86 -3.71 -13.47
N SER A 135 -14.73 -2.71 -13.44
CA SER A 135 -15.19 -2.03 -14.65
C SER A 135 -14.07 -1.23 -15.30
N THR A 136 -13.92 -1.35 -16.62
CA THR A 136 -12.98 -0.56 -17.42
C THR A 136 -13.28 0.94 -17.46
N ALA A 137 -14.42 1.36 -16.88
CA ALA A 137 -14.76 2.77 -16.71
C ALA A 137 -13.94 3.49 -15.61
N GLY A 138 -13.12 2.77 -14.84
CA GLY A 138 -12.28 3.36 -13.80
C GLY A 138 -11.26 2.40 -13.22
N TYR A 139 -10.43 2.91 -12.33
CA TYR A 139 -9.45 2.13 -11.59
C TYR A 139 -10.11 1.42 -10.41
N ASP A 140 -9.69 0.21 -10.15
CA ASP A 140 -10.27 -0.59 -9.08
C ASP A 140 -9.63 -0.25 -7.73
N VAL A 141 -10.46 0.16 -6.77
CA VAL A 141 -9.96 0.62 -5.46
C VAL A 141 -9.23 -0.49 -4.72
N GLN A 142 -9.77 -1.72 -4.67
CA GLN A 142 -9.11 -2.80 -3.97
C GLN A 142 -7.78 -3.17 -4.62
N ASN A 143 -7.72 -3.19 -5.97
CA ASN A 143 -6.52 -3.50 -6.73
C ASN A 143 -5.37 -2.53 -6.38
N VAL A 144 -5.64 -1.21 -6.41
CA VAL A 144 -4.63 -0.20 -6.06
C VAL A 144 -4.32 -0.21 -4.56
N MET A 145 -5.35 -0.30 -3.71
CA MET A 145 -5.17 -0.29 -2.25
C MET A 145 -4.34 -1.49 -1.75
N THR A 146 -4.45 -2.66 -2.39
CA THR A 146 -3.62 -3.82 -2.01
C THR A 146 -2.13 -3.53 -2.26
N HIS A 147 -1.81 -2.88 -3.37
CA HIS A 147 -0.46 -2.39 -3.67
C HIS A 147 0.02 -1.36 -2.63
N GLU A 148 -0.79 -0.34 -2.34
CA GLU A 148 -0.44 0.68 -1.34
C GLU A 148 -0.22 0.11 0.06
N ARG A 149 -0.93 -0.97 0.42
CA ARG A 149 -0.69 -1.70 1.68
C ARG A 149 0.68 -2.34 1.74
N GLY A 150 1.23 -2.78 0.61
CA GLY A 150 2.62 -3.25 0.54
C GLY A 150 3.61 -2.14 0.91
N HIS A 151 3.41 -0.93 0.41
CA HIS A 151 4.21 0.24 0.81
C HIS A 151 4.10 0.54 2.31
N MET A 152 2.92 0.36 2.92
CA MET A 152 2.77 0.47 4.38
C MET A 152 3.60 -0.55 5.16
N LEU A 153 3.96 -1.67 4.55
CA LEU A 153 4.84 -2.69 5.14
C LEU A 153 6.33 -2.44 4.87
N GLY A 154 6.67 -1.41 4.12
CA GLY A 154 8.05 -1.09 3.74
C GLY A 154 8.51 -1.77 2.45
N LEU A 155 7.57 -2.29 1.64
CA LEU A 155 7.88 -2.83 0.32
C LEU A 155 7.95 -1.70 -0.70
N ASP A 156 8.93 -1.78 -1.60
CA ASP A 156 9.10 -0.90 -2.74
C ASP A 156 8.62 -1.60 -4.02
N HIS A 157 8.59 -0.87 -5.13
CA HIS A 157 8.24 -1.42 -6.43
C HIS A 157 9.19 -2.53 -6.87
N THR A 158 8.70 -3.40 -7.73
CA THR A 158 9.45 -4.50 -8.33
C THR A 158 9.25 -4.54 -9.84
N ASP A 159 10.19 -5.15 -10.56
CA ASP A 159 10.07 -5.42 -12.01
C ASP A 159 9.44 -6.79 -12.29
N VAL A 160 9.07 -7.56 -11.29
CA VAL A 160 8.47 -8.88 -11.46
C VAL A 160 7.05 -8.72 -11.99
N ALA A 161 6.82 -9.26 -13.20
CA ALA A 161 5.51 -9.20 -13.83
C ALA A 161 4.44 -9.91 -12.96
N TRP A 162 3.27 -9.29 -12.86
CA TRP A 162 2.11 -9.77 -12.09
C TRP A 162 2.27 -9.74 -10.55
N ALA A 163 3.43 -9.34 -10.02
CA ALA A 163 3.56 -9.10 -8.59
C ALA A 163 2.68 -7.92 -8.14
N THR A 164 2.13 -8.01 -6.93
CA THR A 164 1.31 -6.93 -6.36
C THR A 164 2.06 -5.59 -6.34
N MET A 165 3.39 -5.64 -6.10
CA MET A 165 4.24 -4.44 -6.00
C MET A 165 4.80 -3.94 -7.34
N ILE A 166 4.38 -4.48 -8.51
CA ILE A 166 4.72 -3.87 -9.80
C ILE A 166 4.06 -2.49 -9.92
N GLU A 167 4.81 -1.51 -10.44
CA GLU A 167 4.30 -0.16 -10.65
C GLU A 167 3.19 -0.14 -11.71
N GLY A 168 2.21 0.72 -11.53
CA GLY A 168 1.13 0.96 -12.48
C GLY A 168 0.03 -0.10 -12.49
N THR A 169 -1.07 0.26 -13.12
CA THR A 169 -2.26 -0.58 -13.39
C THR A 169 -3.15 0.12 -14.40
N ASN A 170 -4.00 -0.62 -15.09
CA ASN A 170 -4.96 -0.06 -16.05
C ASN A 170 -6.37 0.00 -15.43
N LYS A 171 -7.26 0.77 -16.09
CA LYS A 171 -8.67 0.75 -15.75
C LYS A 171 -9.24 -0.65 -15.97
N GLY A 172 -9.98 -1.15 -14.99
CA GLY A 172 -10.55 -2.48 -14.99
C GLY A 172 -9.65 -3.60 -14.48
N ASP A 173 -8.36 -3.34 -14.27
CA ASP A 173 -7.46 -4.34 -13.70
C ASP A 173 -7.87 -4.70 -12.26
N THR A 174 -7.88 -5.99 -11.96
CA THR A 174 -8.26 -6.53 -10.63
C THR A 174 -7.26 -7.56 -10.11
N TRP A 175 -6.20 -7.84 -10.83
CA TRP A 175 -5.27 -8.91 -10.51
C TRP A 175 -4.48 -8.66 -9.21
N LYS A 176 -4.21 -7.41 -8.83
CA LYS A 176 -3.62 -7.06 -7.53
C LYS A 176 -4.61 -7.13 -6.34
N ARG A 177 -5.88 -7.50 -6.57
CA ARG A 177 -6.83 -7.68 -5.45
C ARG A 177 -6.44 -8.80 -4.52
N THR A 178 -5.66 -9.76 -5.01
CA THR A 178 -5.10 -10.88 -4.24
C THR A 178 -3.58 -10.80 -4.31
N LEU A 179 -2.92 -11.30 -3.29
CA LEU A 179 -1.47 -11.45 -3.30
C LEU A 179 -1.08 -12.72 -4.05
N GLU A 180 -0.02 -12.64 -4.84
CA GLU A 180 0.56 -13.80 -5.50
C GLU A 180 1.42 -14.61 -4.53
N GLN A 181 1.89 -15.79 -4.99
CA GLN A 181 2.64 -16.69 -4.11
C GLN A 181 3.95 -16.06 -3.61
N ASP A 182 4.54 -15.19 -4.40
CA ASP A 182 5.84 -14.57 -4.15
C ASP A 182 5.74 -13.24 -3.36
N ASP A 183 4.54 -12.68 -3.17
CA ASP A 183 4.29 -11.50 -2.33
C ASP A 183 4.28 -11.83 -0.79
#